data_ce64f144258d5791b5b943bde733e56b
#
_entry.id   ce64f144258d5791b5b943bde733e56b
#
_cell.length_a   1.000
_cell.length_b   1.000
_cell.length_c   1.000
_cell.angle_alpha   90.00
_cell.angle_beta   90.00
_cell.angle_gamma   90.00
#
_symmetry.space_group_name_H-M   'P 1'
#
loop_
_entity.id
_entity.type
_entity.pdbx_description
1 polymer ?
#
loop_
_entity_poly.entity_id
_entity_poly.type
_entity_poly.pdbx_seq_one_letter_code
_entity_poly.pdbx_strand_id
1 'polypeptide(L)'
;MDIAVYAEVVRDSRDKYGIEGGKTTHTTEGDLTDENGKRTIGLQPAVRFNPKTKVVVEVVGLARLHFTTEIQTFYGPGVDPSADSMYGRGTTLADEESGNTSLGFHEFCHRKDFIDYLKKTPLPVFGGKVGMAVKDFEEAGDAWAVAIAAYLAEMEKHTVRQTDEVGYKKSVYDSNGPRP
;
A
#
# COMPACT_ATOMS: atom_id res chain seq x y z
N MET A 1 10.35 -19.23 -2.33
CA MET A 1 9.06 -18.64 -1.88
C MET A 1 8.42 -17.94 -3.05
N ASP A 2 7.24 -18.37 -3.43
CA ASP A 2 6.42 -17.65 -4.41
C ASP A 2 5.76 -16.45 -3.73
N ILE A 3 5.67 -15.33 -4.44
CA ILE A 3 5.01 -14.13 -3.93
C ILE A 3 3.79 -13.86 -4.82
N ALA A 4 2.62 -13.88 -4.23
CA ALA A 4 1.37 -13.51 -4.89
C ALA A 4 0.86 -12.18 -4.30
N VAL A 5 0.87 -11.13 -5.11
CA VAL A 5 0.38 -9.80 -4.73
C VAL A 5 -1.00 -9.59 -5.36
N TYR A 6 -1.98 -9.31 -4.52
CA TYR A 6 -3.34 -8.98 -4.94
C TYR A 6 -3.68 -7.56 -4.50
N ALA A 7 -4.20 -6.78 -5.42
CA ALA A 7 -4.75 -5.46 -5.12
C ALA A 7 -6.22 -5.44 -5.57
N GLU A 8 -7.10 -5.10 -4.65
CA GLU A 8 -8.53 -4.99 -4.89
C GLU A 8 -9.00 -3.57 -4.54
N VAL A 9 -9.75 -2.95 -5.46
CA VAL A 9 -10.45 -1.70 -5.17
C VAL A 9 -11.85 -2.05 -4.69
N VAL A 10 -12.12 -1.80 -3.42
CA VAL A 10 -13.43 -2.03 -2.84
C VAL A 10 -14.33 -0.80 -3.00
N ARG A 11 -15.63 -1.00 -2.79
CA ARG A 11 -16.64 0.06 -2.97
C ARG A 11 -16.35 1.25 -2.07
N ASP A 12 -16.52 2.46 -2.63
CA ASP A 12 -16.43 3.72 -1.91
C ASP A 12 -17.38 3.75 -0.71
N SER A 13 -16.95 4.37 0.35
CA SER A 13 -17.71 4.48 1.60
C SER A 13 -17.90 5.94 2.00
N ARG A 14 -18.84 6.17 2.91
CA ARG A 14 -19.01 7.46 3.58
C ARG A 14 -18.37 7.41 4.95
N ASP A 15 -17.48 8.35 5.24
CA ASP A 15 -16.92 8.48 6.58
C ASP A 15 -17.92 9.21 7.49
N LYS A 16 -18.15 8.62 8.64
CA LYS A 16 -19.02 9.19 9.68
C LYS A 16 -18.30 10.16 10.61
N TYR A 17 -16.96 10.23 10.54
CA TYR A 17 -16.11 10.84 11.56
C TYR A 17 -15.39 12.12 11.14
N GLY A 18 -15.79 12.77 10.05
CA GLY A 18 -15.38 14.15 9.79
C GLY A 18 -14.21 14.36 8.83
N ILE A 19 -14.08 13.53 7.80
CA ILE A 19 -13.24 13.88 6.65
C ILE A 19 -13.91 15.06 5.92
N GLU A 20 -13.18 16.14 5.70
CA GLU A 20 -13.65 17.34 4.96
C GLU A 20 -13.46 17.21 3.43
N GLY A 21 -13.42 16.01 2.88
CA GLY A 21 -13.16 15.79 1.45
C GLY A 21 -13.23 14.31 1.11
N GLY A 22 -12.39 13.88 0.19
CA GLY A 22 -12.10 12.48 -0.09
C GLY A 22 -10.82 12.02 0.62
N LYS A 23 -10.72 10.73 0.86
CA LYS A 23 -9.51 10.07 1.31
C LYS A 23 -9.45 8.66 0.79
N THR A 24 -8.44 8.35 0.00
CA THR A 24 -8.15 6.98 -0.41
C THR A 24 -7.05 6.39 0.49
N THR A 25 -7.31 5.21 1.01
CA THR A 25 -6.38 4.49 1.88
C THR A 25 -6.30 3.03 1.47
N HIS A 26 -5.38 2.30 2.06
CA HIS A 26 -5.26 0.86 1.88
C HIS A 26 -5.21 0.12 3.21
N THR A 27 -5.70 -1.10 3.19
CA THR A 27 -5.49 -2.09 4.25
C THR A 27 -4.75 -3.26 3.64
N THR A 28 -3.61 -3.62 4.22
CA THR A 28 -2.75 -4.66 3.66
C THR A 28 -2.53 -5.77 4.68
N GLU A 29 -2.75 -7.00 4.23
CA GLU A 29 -2.53 -8.22 4.99
C GLU A 29 -1.50 -9.09 4.27
N GLY A 30 -0.64 -9.76 5.05
CA GLY A 30 0.32 -10.73 4.54
C GLY A 30 0.18 -12.05 5.28
N ASP A 31 -0.03 -13.13 4.52
CA ASP A 31 -0.10 -14.49 5.04
C ASP A 31 0.88 -15.40 4.34
N LEU A 32 1.50 -16.27 5.13
CA LEU A 32 2.35 -17.35 4.62
C LEU A 32 1.54 -18.64 4.47
N THR A 33 1.81 -19.40 3.41
CA THR A 33 1.27 -20.76 3.25
C THR A 33 2.39 -21.78 3.09
N ASP A 34 2.15 -23.00 3.61
CA ASP A 34 3.03 -24.15 3.38
C ASP A 34 2.75 -24.81 2.01
N GLU A 35 3.52 -25.84 1.69
CA GLU A 35 3.39 -26.61 0.43
C GLU A 35 2.02 -27.28 0.27
N ASN A 36 1.29 -27.52 1.38
CA ASN A 36 -0.04 -28.11 1.39
C ASN A 36 -1.16 -27.05 1.36
N GLY A 37 -0.80 -25.75 1.27
CA GLY A 37 -1.74 -24.64 1.25
C GLY A 37 -2.29 -24.26 2.64
N LYS A 38 -1.71 -24.79 3.73
CA LYS A 38 -2.10 -24.41 5.08
C LYS A 38 -1.59 -23.02 5.40
N ARG A 39 -2.50 -22.12 5.69
CA ARG A 39 -2.25 -20.72 6.00
C ARG A 39 -1.64 -20.56 7.39
N THR A 40 -0.57 -19.79 7.50
CA THR A 40 0.00 -19.34 8.78
C THR A 40 -0.31 -17.86 8.92
N ILE A 41 -0.93 -17.46 10.01
CA ILE A 41 -1.24 -16.04 10.26
C ILE A 41 0.06 -15.29 10.55
N GLY A 42 0.32 -14.23 9.76
CA GLY A 42 1.46 -13.36 9.92
C GLY A 42 2.69 -13.73 9.08
N LEU A 43 3.68 -12.85 9.16
CA LEU A 43 4.90 -12.89 8.32
C LEU A 43 6.09 -13.61 8.97
N GLN A 44 5.87 -14.42 10.01
CA GLN A 44 6.95 -15.17 10.65
C GLN A 44 6.88 -16.67 10.26
N PRO A 45 7.79 -17.15 9.41
CA PRO A 45 7.85 -18.55 9.05
C PRO A 45 8.19 -19.40 10.29
N ALA A 46 7.49 -20.51 10.46
CA ALA A 46 7.85 -21.49 11.47
C ALA A 46 9.10 -22.26 11.03
N VAL A 47 9.91 -22.66 11.99
CA VAL A 47 11.13 -23.44 11.71
C VAL A 47 11.22 -24.68 12.59
N ARG A 48 11.84 -25.74 12.05
CA ARG A 48 12.40 -26.82 12.84
C ARG A 48 13.90 -26.60 12.97
N PHE A 49 14.45 -26.83 14.14
CA PHE A 49 15.87 -26.67 14.39
C PHE A 49 16.44 -27.86 15.18
N ASN A 50 17.72 -28.08 15.03
CA ASN A 50 18.44 -29.05 15.82
C ASN A 50 18.62 -28.55 17.28
N PRO A 51 18.09 -29.22 18.30
CA PRO A 51 18.11 -28.69 19.67
C PRO A 51 19.51 -28.63 20.28
N LYS A 52 20.47 -29.41 19.76
CA LYS A 52 21.86 -29.43 20.25
C LYS A 52 22.69 -28.29 19.61
N THR A 53 22.57 -28.10 18.29
CA THR A 53 23.38 -27.11 17.56
C THR A 53 22.69 -25.77 17.42
N LYS A 54 21.40 -25.68 17.72
CA LYS A 54 20.55 -24.45 17.49
C LYS A 54 20.61 -23.96 16.05
N VAL A 55 20.71 -24.87 15.10
CA VAL A 55 20.73 -24.58 13.66
C VAL A 55 19.39 -24.96 13.04
N VAL A 56 18.85 -24.10 12.19
CA VAL A 56 17.62 -24.34 11.41
C VAL A 56 17.86 -25.47 10.42
N VAL A 57 17.04 -26.51 10.52
CA VAL A 57 17.11 -27.69 9.64
C VAL A 57 15.98 -27.71 8.62
N GLU A 58 14.88 -26.98 8.89
CA GLU A 58 13.73 -26.87 7.99
C GLU A 58 13.02 -25.55 8.22
N VAL A 59 12.58 -24.91 7.16
CA VAL A 59 11.68 -23.76 7.21
C VAL A 59 10.29 -24.24 6.81
N VAL A 60 9.33 -24.11 7.73
CA VAL A 60 7.96 -24.59 7.54
C VAL A 60 7.06 -23.41 7.20
N GLY A 61 6.23 -23.56 6.16
CA GLY A 61 5.21 -22.55 5.83
C GLY A 61 5.70 -21.41 4.94
N LEU A 62 6.88 -21.54 4.29
CA LEU A 62 7.43 -20.51 3.40
C LEU A 62 7.28 -20.84 1.91
N ALA A 63 6.28 -21.65 1.52
CA ALA A 63 6.08 -21.95 0.10
C ALA A 63 5.57 -20.74 -0.68
N ARG A 64 4.60 -20.00 -0.11
CA ARG A 64 4.00 -18.83 -0.75
C ARG A 64 3.67 -17.74 0.26
N LEU A 65 3.98 -16.50 -0.12
CA LEU A 65 3.48 -15.28 0.52
C LEU A 65 2.25 -14.79 -0.28
N HIS A 66 1.10 -14.68 0.40
CA HIS A 66 -0.06 -13.96 -0.10
C HIS A 66 -0.06 -12.56 0.51
N PHE A 67 0.03 -11.56 -0.34
CA PHE A 67 0.03 -10.16 0.05
C PHE A 67 -1.19 -9.49 -0.57
N THR A 68 -2.20 -9.25 0.24
CA THR A 68 -3.49 -8.71 -0.20
C THR A 68 -3.62 -7.28 0.27
N THR A 69 -3.90 -6.37 -0.66
CA THR A 69 -4.12 -4.95 -0.39
C THR A 69 -5.52 -4.59 -0.86
N GLU A 70 -6.39 -4.22 0.07
CA GLU A 70 -7.68 -3.60 -0.21
C GLU A 70 -7.50 -2.09 -0.26
N ILE A 71 -7.94 -1.45 -1.35
CA ILE A 71 -7.85 -0.01 -1.57
C ILE A 71 -9.27 0.54 -1.53
N GLN A 72 -9.54 1.49 -0.63
CA GLN A 72 -10.85 2.07 -0.45
C GLN A 72 -10.79 3.60 -0.41
N THR A 73 -11.77 4.24 -1.05
CA THR A 73 -12.00 5.68 -0.91
C THR A 73 -13.15 5.94 0.06
N PHE A 74 -12.93 6.90 0.94
CA PHE A 74 -13.93 7.43 1.85
C PHE A 74 -14.23 8.88 1.45
N TYR A 75 -15.52 9.26 1.49
CA TYR A 75 -15.96 10.65 1.33
C TYR A 75 -16.63 11.12 2.60
N GLY A 76 -16.36 12.33 3.01
CA GLY A 76 -16.99 12.95 4.17
C GLY A 76 -18.50 13.11 4.00
N PRO A 77 -19.23 13.38 5.12
CA PRO A 77 -20.67 13.63 5.07
C PRO A 77 -20.99 14.82 4.16
N GLY A 78 -21.88 14.62 3.18
CA GLY A 78 -22.28 15.67 2.23
C GLY A 78 -21.26 16.03 1.14
N VAL A 79 -20.08 15.42 1.14
CA VAL A 79 -19.08 15.61 0.09
C VAL A 79 -19.58 15.02 -1.23
N ASP A 80 -19.53 15.82 -2.29
CA ASP A 80 -19.88 15.41 -3.64
C ASP A 80 -18.59 15.02 -4.40
N PRO A 81 -18.42 13.75 -4.80
CA PRO A 81 -17.26 13.33 -5.60
C PRO A 81 -17.14 14.01 -6.95
N SER A 82 -18.24 14.58 -7.47
CA SER A 82 -18.25 15.33 -8.74
C SER A 82 -17.81 16.79 -8.58
N ALA A 83 -17.71 17.30 -7.34
CA ALA A 83 -17.16 18.62 -7.09
C ALA A 83 -15.70 18.69 -7.53
N ASP A 84 -15.25 19.89 -7.89
CA ASP A 84 -13.87 20.10 -8.30
C ASP A 84 -12.86 19.73 -7.19
N SER A 85 -11.76 19.12 -7.59
CA SER A 85 -10.60 18.96 -6.73
C SER A 85 -10.01 20.34 -6.37
N MET A 86 -9.58 20.50 -5.12
CA MET A 86 -9.03 21.77 -4.63
C MET A 86 -7.50 21.81 -4.70
N TYR A 87 -6.83 20.71 -4.97
CA TYR A 87 -5.37 20.59 -5.09
C TYR A 87 -4.99 19.30 -5.80
N GLY A 88 -3.70 19.14 -6.13
CA GLY A 88 -3.15 17.91 -6.67
C GLY A 88 -3.70 17.56 -8.06
N ARG A 89 -3.86 16.26 -8.32
CA ARG A 89 -4.53 15.78 -9.54
C ARG A 89 -5.96 16.31 -9.60
N GLY A 90 -6.38 16.67 -10.79
CA GLY A 90 -7.60 17.45 -11.02
C GLY A 90 -7.36 18.95 -11.12
N THR A 91 -6.14 19.43 -10.81
CA THR A 91 -5.74 20.84 -10.93
C THR A 91 -4.50 21.03 -11.81
N THR A 92 -3.97 19.97 -12.43
CA THR A 92 -2.91 20.12 -13.43
C THR A 92 -3.50 20.61 -14.75
N LEU A 93 -2.71 21.32 -15.57
CA LEU A 93 -3.14 21.75 -16.91
C LEU A 93 -3.66 20.58 -17.75
N ALA A 94 -2.97 19.42 -17.72
CA ALA A 94 -3.39 18.23 -18.47
C ALA A 94 -4.72 17.65 -17.96
N ASP A 95 -4.97 17.69 -16.65
CA ASP A 95 -6.24 17.24 -16.08
C ASP A 95 -7.39 18.18 -16.50
N GLU A 96 -7.16 19.49 -16.49
CA GLU A 96 -8.14 20.49 -16.92
C GLU A 96 -8.45 20.41 -18.42
N GLU A 97 -7.43 20.29 -19.26
CA GLU A 97 -7.59 20.11 -20.71
C GLU A 97 -8.38 18.85 -21.07
N SER A 98 -8.27 17.81 -20.22
CA SER A 98 -9.01 16.55 -20.38
C SER A 98 -10.38 16.54 -19.68
N GLY A 99 -10.74 17.59 -18.94
CA GLY A 99 -11.98 17.66 -18.16
C GLY A 99 -11.99 16.79 -16.89
N ASN A 100 -10.83 16.35 -16.42
CA ASN A 100 -10.65 15.49 -15.27
C ASN A 100 -10.39 16.30 -14.00
N THR A 101 -11.34 17.16 -13.59
CA THR A 101 -11.15 18.13 -12.50
C THR A 101 -11.80 17.75 -11.18
N SER A 102 -12.53 16.63 -11.13
CA SER A 102 -13.32 16.25 -9.96
C SER A 102 -12.50 15.67 -8.81
N LEU A 103 -13.04 15.80 -7.59
CA LEU A 103 -12.52 15.10 -6.40
C LEU A 103 -12.50 13.59 -6.60
N GLY A 104 -13.53 13.02 -7.25
CA GLY A 104 -13.56 11.59 -7.58
C GLY A 104 -12.43 11.17 -8.50
N PHE A 105 -12.02 12.02 -9.44
CA PHE A 105 -10.84 11.78 -10.27
C PHE A 105 -9.54 11.85 -9.45
N HIS A 106 -9.42 12.82 -8.54
CA HIS A 106 -8.27 12.90 -7.62
C HIS A 106 -8.12 11.59 -6.81
N GLU A 107 -9.17 11.12 -6.19
CA GLU A 107 -9.18 9.88 -5.43
C GLU A 107 -8.92 8.63 -6.31
N PHE A 108 -9.40 8.65 -7.55
CA PHE A 108 -9.06 7.61 -8.53
C PHE A 108 -7.55 7.58 -8.83
N CYS A 109 -6.87 8.73 -8.88
CA CYS A 109 -5.42 8.78 -9.07
C CYS A 109 -4.68 8.11 -7.92
N HIS A 110 -5.06 8.36 -6.66
CA HIS A 110 -4.52 7.64 -5.51
C HIS A 110 -4.66 6.12 -5.65
N ARG A 111 -5.85 5.62 -6.03
CA ARG A 111 -6.08 4.18 -6.26
C ARG A 111 -5.13 3.62 -7.31
N LYS A 112 -5.00 4.34 -8.42
CA LYS A 112 -4.11 3.94 -9.51
C LYS A 112 -2.66 3.90 -9.06
N ASP A 113 -2.21 4.87 -8.28
CA ASP A 113 -0.83 4.95 -7.80
C ASP A 113 -0.51 3.80 -6.84
N PHE A 114 -1.42 3.42 -5.94
CA PHE A 114 -1.26 2.23 -5.10
C PHE A 114 -1.10 0.95 -5.95
N ILE A 115 -1.99 0.74 -6.92
CA ILE A 115 -1.95 -0.42 -7.81
C ILE A 115 -0.66 -0.43 -8.64
N ASP A 116 -0.26 0.70 -9.18
CA ASP A 116 0.94 0.83 -10.01
C ASP A 116 2.21 0.60 -9.18
N TYR A 117 2.25 1.07 -7.93
CA TYR A 117 3.37 0.83 -7.02
C TYR A 117 3.52 -0.66 -6.72
N LEU A 118 2.43 -1.34 -6.34
CA LEU A 118 2.42 -2.77 -6.07
C LEU A 118 2.87 -3.62 -7.27
N LYS A 119 2.52 -3.18 -8.50
CA LYS A 119 2.91 -3.87 -9.73
C LYS A 119 4.37 -3.66 -10.13
N LYS A 120 4.91 -2.48 -9.85
CA LYS A 120 6.22 -2.03 -10.37
C LYS A 120 7.35 -2.17 -9.35
N THR A 121 7.02 -2.15 -8.06
CA THR A 121 7.98 -2.20 -6.96
C THR A 121 7.95 -3.57 -6.30
N PRO A 122 9.03 -4.36 -6.42
CA PRO A 122 9.05 -5.69 -5.83
C PRO A 122 9.00 -5.63 -4.30
N LEU A 123 8.29 -6.58 -3.70
CA LEU A 123 8.28 -6.74 -2.25
C LEU A 123 9.67 -7.13 -1.72
N PRO A 124 10.01 -6.72 -0.49
CA PRO A 124 11.22 -7.18 0.20
C PRO A 124 11.27 -8.71 0.30
N VAL A 125 12.43 -9.27 0.07
CA VAL A 125 12.66 -10.71 0.11
C VAL A 125 13.07 -11.15 1.51
N PHE A 126 12.47 -12.23 2.00
CA PHE A 126 12.87 -12.85 3.27
C PHE A 126 14.27 -13.43 3.18
N GLY A 127 15.15 -13.07 4.11
CA GLY A 127 16.56 -13.45 4.11
C GLY A 127 16.88 -14.74 4.88
N GLY A 128 15.93 -15.29 5.63
CA GLY A 128 16.15 -16.49 6.45
C GLY A 128 16.24 -17.77 5.61
N LYS A 129 17.12 -18.69 5.99
CA LYS A 129 17.36 -19.96 5.26
C LYS A 129 17.78 -21.09 6.19
N VAL A 130 17.63 -22.32 5.70
CA VAL A 130 18.19 -23.53 6.34
C VAL A 130 19.71 -23.37 6.50
N GLY A 131 20.23 -23.84 7.62
CA GLY A 131 21.65 -23.77 8.00
C GLY A 131 22.01 -22.54 8.83
N MET A 132 21.11 -21.57 9.00
CA MET A 132 21.33 -20.42 9.89
C MET A 132 21.18 -20.83 11.36
N ALA A 133 21.86 -20.14 12.28
CA ALA A 133 21.50 -20.22 13.68
C ALA A 133 20.06 -19.73 13.89
N VAL A 134 19.35 -20.31 14.86
CA VAL A 134 17.95 -19.91 15.16
C VAL A 134 17.85 -18.42 15.42
N LYS A 135 18.77 -17.85 16.19
CA LYS A 135 18.82 -16.43 16.49
C LYS A 135 18.92 -15.57 15.21
N ASP A 136 19.83 -15.92 14.30
CA ASP A 136 20.03 -15.18 13.05
C ASP A 136 18.80 -15.28 12.14
N PHE A 137 18.08 -16.42 12.20
CA PHE A 137 16.84 -16.61 11.46
C PHE A 137 15.71 -15.74 12.02
N GLU A 138 15.59 -15.62 13.35
CA GLU A 138 14.63 -14.75 14.03
C GLU A 138 14.92 -13.27 13.70
N GLU A 139 16.18 -12.85 13.77
CA GLU A 139 16.63 -11.51 13.37
C GLU A 139 16.33 -11.21 11.88
N ALA A 140 16.45 -12.20 11.01
CA ALA A 140 16.06 -12.06 9.60
C ALA A 140 14.54 -11.89 9.43
N GLY A 141 13.73 -12.54 10.28
CA GLY A 141 12.28 -12.35 10.34
C GLY A 141 11.89 -10.93 10.75
N ASP A 142 12.49 -10.44 11.81
CA ASP A 142 12.26 -9.08 12.32
C ASP A 142 12.68 -8.03 11.28
N ALA A 143 13.84 -8.21 10.66
CA ALA A 143 14.32 -7.32 9.61
C ALA A 143 13.39 -7.30 8.38
N TRP A 144 12.83 -8.46 8.03
CA TRP A 144 11.88 -8.55 6.93
C TRP A 144 10.55 -7.85 7.25
N ALA A 145 10.02 -8.01 8.47
CA ALA A 145 8.82 -7.31 8.91
C ALA A 145 9.00 -5.77 8.87
N VAL A 146 10.16 -5.27 9.31
CA VAL A 146 10.54 -3.86 9.21
C VAL A 146 10.61 -3.41 7.75
N ALA A 147 11.20 -4.22 6.87
CA ALA A 147 11.30 -3.90 5.44
C ALA A 147 9.91 -3.86 4.76
N ILE A 148 8.98 -4.74 5.11
CA ILE A 148 7.59 -4.70 4.63
C ILE A 148 6.88 -3.43 5.11
N ALA A 149 7.03 -3.07 6.39
CA ALA A 149 6.44 -1.83 6.91
C ALA A 149 7.00 -0.59 6.19
N ALA A 150 8.30 -0.55 5.94
CA ALA A 150 8.94 0.53 5.18
C ALA A 150 8.46 0.58 3.72
N TYR A 151 8.25 -0.56 3.08
CA TYR A 151 7.69 -0.66 1.74
C TYR A 151 6.28 -0.05 1.67
N LEU A 152 5.40 -0.36 2.64
CA LEU A 152 4.05 0.20 2.69
C LEU A 152 4.07 1.71 2.95
N ALA A 153 4.91 2.18 3.85
CA ALA A 153 5.08 3.61 4.11
C ALA A 153 5.60 4.37 2.88
N GLU A 154 6.50 3.76 2.09
CA GLU A 154 6.97 4.37 0.84
C GLU A 154 5.90 4.35 -0.26
N MET A 155 5.06 3.33 -0.30
CA MET A 155 3.88 3.28 -1.18
C MET A 155 2.92 4.44 -0.90
N GLU A 156 2.63 4.75 0.38
CA GLU A 156 1.82 5.92 0.77
C GLU A 156 2.47 7.24 0.34
N LYS A 157 3.77 7.42 0.60
CA LYS A 157 4.50 8.62 0.15
C LYS A 157 4.52 8.75 -1.36
N HIS A 158 4.60 7.63 -2.07
CA HIS A 158 4.59 7.63 -3.53
C HIS A 158 3.27 8.21 -4.06
N THR A 159 2.13 7.75 -3.55
CA THR A 159 0.83 8.27 -4.00
C THR A 159 0.63 9.75 -3.65
N VAL A 160 1.09 10.21 -2.47
CA VAL A 160 1.09 11.63 -2.12
C VAL A 160 1.89 12.45 -3.14
N ARG A 161 3.12 12.03 -3.47
CA ARG A 161 3.94 12.73 -4.48
C ARG A 161 3.32 12.75 -5.87
N GLN A 162 2.63 11.69 -6.28
CA GLN A 162 2.06 11.58 -7.62
C GLN A 162 0.69 12.24 -7.75
N THR A 163 -0.06 12.32 -6.66
CA THR A 163 -1.44 12.81 -6.67
C THR A 163 -1.59 14.15 -5.95
N ASP A 164 -1.04 14.33 -4.73
CA ASP A 164 -1.29 15.53 -3.92
C ASP A 164 -0.32 16.66 -4.19
N GLU A 165 0.96 16.35 -4.47
CA GLU A 165 2.03 17.33 -4.61
C GLU A 165 2.20 17.89 -6.03
N VAL A 166 1.28 17.56 -6.94
CA VAL A 166 1.24 18.06 -8.31
C VAL A 166 0.17 19.14 -8.46
N GLY A 167 0.21 19.87 -9.58
CA GLY A 167 -0.79 20.92 -9.85
C GLY A 167 -0.71 22.10 -8.89
N TYR A 168 -1.86 22.65 -8.50
CA TYR A 168 -1.94 23.82 -7.62
C TYR A 168 -3.08 23.71 -6.60
N LYS A 169 -3.08 24.60 -5.59
CA LYS A 169 -4.18 24.73 -4.63
C LYS A 169 -5.11 25.85 -5.07
N LYS A 170 -6.34 25.55 -5.45
CA LYS A 170 -7.34 26.53 -5.92
C LYS A 170 -7.53 27.70 -4.96
N SER A 171 -7.60 27.44 -3.65
CA SER A 171 -7.77 28.47 -2.62
C SER A 171 -6.67 29.55 -2.61
N VAL A 172 -5.50 29.27 -3.17
CA VAL A 172 -4.39 30.21 -3.28
C VAL A 172 -4.50 31.05 -4.55
N TYR A 173 -4.94 30.42 -5.65
CA TYR A 173 -4.97 31.07 -6.97
C TYR A 173 -6.23 31.87 -7.24
N ASP A 174 -7.39 31.43 -6.70
CA ASP A 174 -8.65 32.18 -6.83
C ASP A 174 -8.62 33.55 -6.13
N SER A 175 -7.69 33.72 -5.15
CA SER A 175 -7.47 34.99 -4.45
C SER A 175 -6.37 35.88 -5.05
N ASN A 176 -5.49 35.37 -5.93
CA ASN A 176 -4.26 36.03 -6.35
C ASN A 176 -4.10 36.26 -7.88
N GLY A 177 -5.09 35.96 -8.71
CA GLY A 177 -5.05 36.19 -10.16
C GLY A 177 -4.62 35.00 -11.02
N PRO A 178 -4.23 35.21 -12.27
CA PRO A 178 -4.01 34.13 -13.23
C PRO A 178 -2.92 33.17 -12.82
N ARG A 179 -3.13 31.87 -13.13
CA ARG A 179 -2.23 30.75 -12.88
C ARG A 179 -0.85 30.96 -13.50
N PRO A 180 0.21 30.49 -12.86
CA PRO A 180 1.54 30.49 -13.46
C PRO A 180 1.62 29.59 -14.69
#